data_c631764df6ffb9c3848b2a026f2173bc
#
_entry.id   c631764df6ffb9c3848b2a026f2173bc
#
_cell.length_a   1.000
_cell.length_b   1.000
_cell.length_c   1.000
_cell.angle_alpha   90.00
_cell.angle_beta   90.00
_cell.angle_gamma   90.00
#
_symmetry.space_group_name_H-M   'P 1'
#
loop_
_entity.id
_entity.type
_entity.pdbx_description
1 polymer ?
#
loop_
_entity_poly.entity_id
_entity_poly.type
_entity_poly.pdbx_seq_one_letter_code
_entity_poly.pdbx_strand_id
1 'polypeptide(L)'
;MERYRDGDAVAFERLYARHKGPLYRYLLRQCHPREAAADVFQEVWSRVIASRDRYEVRAAFKTFLYRIAHHCVADHYRLRDRKRENRMDSVDDHEEALAVQGYEQPEARVSQAQLDDAVRLALSELPEEQRNAFLLFEEGGLGLKEIAEVTGVPAETVKSRLRFALAKLRRALADDLGMRVTLQPARMET
;
A
#
# COMPACT_ATOMS: atom_id res chain seq x y z
N MET A 1 16.56 -11.57 -6.88
CA MET A 1 16.86 -11.98 -5.50
C MET A 1 17.87 -13.13 -5.44
N GLU A 2 17.77 -14.17 -6.29
CA GLU A 2 18.77 -15.27 -6.35
C GLU A 2 20.20 -14.75 -6.56
N ARG A 3 20.43 -13.93 -7.59
CA ARG A 3 21.77 -13.33 -7.81
C ARG A 3 22.29 -12.54 -6.61
N TYR A 4 21.39 -11.84 -5.88
CA TYR A 4 21.76 -11.14 -4.65
C TYR A 4 22.13 -12.13 -3.54
N ARG A 5 21.36 -13.22 -3.38
CA ARG A 5 21.72 -14.32 -2.48
C ARG A 5 23.11 -14.87 -2.79
N ASP A 6 23.41 -15.03 -4.07
CA ASP A 6 24.66 -15.61 -4.55
C ASP A 6 25.83 -14.59 -4.58
N GLY A 7 25.64 -13.39 -3.97
CA GLY A 7 26.70 -12.39 -3.75
C GLY A 7 26.70 -11.17 -4.67
N ASP A 8 25.79 -11.10 -5.66
CA ASP A 8 25.69 -9.96 -6.59
C ASP A 8 24.95 -8.77 -5.93
N ALA A 9 25.72 -7.82 -5.37
CA ALA A 9 25.14 -6.60 -4.77
C ALA A 9 24.40 -5.71 -5.79
N VAL A 10 24.85 -5.67 -7.04
CA VAL A 10 24.22 -4.89 -8.11
C VAL A 10 22.81 -5.42 -8.43
N ALA A 11 22.59 -6.73 -8.24
CA ALA A 11 21.26 -7.32 -8.39
C ALA A 11 20.28 -6.77 -7.34
N PHE A 12 20.74 -6.48 -6.10
CA PHE A 12 19.90 -5.83 -5.09
C PHE A 12 19.58 -4.38 -5.46
N GLU A 13 20.57 -3.61 -5.91
CA GLU A 13 20.32 -2.22 -6.34
C GLU A 13 19.26 -2.14 -7.45
N ARG A 14 19.30 -3.08 -8.41
CA ARG A 14 18.30 -3.17 -9.49
C ARG A 14 16.92 -3.51 -8.95
N LEU A 15 16.81 -4.45 -8.00
CA LEU A 15 15.55 -4.79 -7.34
C LEU A 15 15.00 -3.59 -6.58
N TYR A 16 15.84 -2.96 -5.77
CA TYR A 16 15.47 -1.76 -5.03
C TYR A 16 14.98 -0.64 -5.94
N ALA A 17 15.77 -0.28 -6.96
CA ALA A 17 15.41 0.78 -7.91
C ALA A 17 14.07 0.52 -8.60
N ARG A 18 13.78 -0.75 -8.95
CA ARG A 18 12.52 -1.16 -9.62
C ARG A 18 11.30 -1.07 -8.71
N HIS A 19 11.45 -1.44 -7.44
CA HIS A 19 10.31 -1.66 -6.54
C HIS A 19 10.12 -0.58 -5.49
N LYS A 20 11.11 0.29 -5.22
CA LYS A 20 11.03 1.32 -4.17
C LYS A 20 9.85 2.28 -4.34
N GLY A 21 9.61 2.77 -5.56
CA GLY A 21 8.55 3.74 -5.83
C GLY A 21 7.15 3.17 -5.61
N PRO A 22 6.77 2.08 -6.30
CA PRO A 22 5.46 1.44 -6.08
C PRO A 22 5.25 1.01 -4.62
N LEU A 23 6.25 0.41 -3.98
CA LEU A 23 6.18 0.02 -2.58
C LEU A 23 5.92 1.23 -1.66
N TYR A 24 6.65 2.32 -1.86
CA TYR A 24 6.48 3.52 -1.04
C TYR A 24 5.09 4.14 -1.20
N ARG A 25 4.54 4.21 -2.44
CA ARG A 25 3.16 4.66 -2.68
C ARG A 25 2.12 3.76 -2.00
N TYR A 26 2.30 2.43 -2.06
CA TYR A 26 1.46 1.48 -1.32
C TYR A 26 1.45 1.80 0.18
N LEU A 27 2.62 1.96 0.79
CA LEU A 27 2.76 2.25 2.22
C LEU A 27 2.19 3.61 2.60
N LEU A 28 2.42 4.67 1.79
CA LEU A 28 1.85 6.00 2.02
C LEU A 28 0.32 6.02 2.05
N ARG A 29 -0.33 5.08 1.33
CA ARG A 29 -1.79 4.96 1.27
C ARG A 29 -2.34 3.96 2.29
N GLN A 30 -1.49 3.11 2.86
CA GLN A 30 -1.84 2.13 3.90
C GLN A 30 -1.60 2.67 5.31
N CYS A 31 -0.50 3.39 5.54
CA CYS A 31 -0.11 3.82 6.88
C CYS A 31 -0.78 5.13 7.28
N HIS A 32 -1.26 5.17 8.53
CA HIS A 32 -1.76 6.34 9.20
C HIS A 32 -1.16 6.39 10.62
N PRO A 33 -0.49 7.49 11.03
CA PRO A 33 -0.21 8.67 10.24
C PRO A 33 0.77 8.39 9.08
N ARG A 34 0.84 9.31 8.13
CA ARG A 34 1.60 9.15 6.89
C ARG A 34 3.12 9.03 7.12
N GLU A 35 3.60 9.64 8.19
CA GLU A 35 5.01 9.60 8.64
C GLU A 35 5.47 8.17 8.93
N ALA A 36 4.58 7.32 9.43
CA ALA A 36 4.87 5.92 9.68
C ALA A 36 5.24 5.12 8.43
N ALA A 37 4.86 5.60 7.24
CA ALA A 37 5.18 4.92 5.98
C ALA A 37 6.70 4.82 5.72
N ALA A 38 7.48 5.82 6.16
CA ALA A 38 8.93 5.81 6.01
C ALA A 38 9.58 4.74 6.89
N ASP A 39 9.13 4.61 8.13
CA ASP A 39 9.65 3.61 9.07
C ASP A 39 9.28 2.19 8.62
N VAL A 40 8.03 1.99 8.19
CA VAL A 40 7.59 0.69 7.65
C VAL A 40 8.34 0.36 6.36
N PHE A 41 8.62 1.35 5.49
CA PHE A 41 9.39 1.15 4.29
C PHE A 41 10.82 0.67 4.58
N GLN A 42 11.49 1.27 5.56
CA GLN A 42 12.82 0.84 6.00
C GLN A 42 12.77 -0.58 6.57
N GLU A 43 11.77 -0.88 7.40
CA GLU A 43 11.59 -2.20 7.99
C GLU A 43 11.38 -3.28 6.92
N VAL A 44 10.57 -3.00 5.88
CA VAL A 44 10.36 -3.93 4.76
C VAL A 44 11.68 -4.27 4.08
N TRP A 45 12.49 -3.26 3.74
CA TRP A 45 13.77 -3.52 3.08
C TRP A 45 14.78 -4.20 4.00
N SER A 46 14.78 -3.88 5.29
CA SER A 46 15.59 -4.57 6.30
C SER A 46 15.25 -6.05 6.36
N ARG A 47 13.95 -6.41 6.36
CA ARG A 47 13.49 -7.80 6.31
C ARG A 47 13.83 -8.50 5.00
N VAL A 48 13.77 -7.80 3.86
CA VAL A 48 14.20 -8.33 2.56
C VAL A 48 15.69 -8.67 2.59
N ILE A 49 16.53 -7.77 3.14
CA ILE A 49 17.98 -7.98 3.26
C ILE A 49 18.27 -9.16 4.22
N ALA A 50 17.64 -9.18 5.39
CA ALA A 50 17.80 -10.24 6.38
C ALA A 50 17.35 -11.63 5.88
N SER A 51 16.44 -11.67 4.89
CA SER A 51 15.99 -12.91 4.28
C SER A 51 16.90 -13.46 3.18
N ARG A 52 17.99 -12.75 2.84
CA ARG A 52 18.87 -13.06 1.71
C ARG A 52 19.27 -14.54 1.65
N ASP A 53 19.85 -15.03 2.73
CA ASP A 53 20.45 -16.39 2.75
C ASP A 53 19.42 -17.51 2.75
N ARG A 54 18.19 -17.20 3.18
CA ARG A 54 17.06 -18.15 3.24
C ARG A 54 16.07 -17.98 2.09
N TYR A 55 16.36 -17.07 1.15
CA TYR A 55 15.44 -16.81 0.05
C TYR A 55 15.34 -18.00 -0.89
N GLU A 56 14.14 -18.53 -1.07
CA GLU A 56 13.78 -19.53 -2.05
C GLU A 56 12.76 -18.96 -3.05
N VAL A 57 12.93 -19.32 -4.32
CA VAL A 57 11.99 -18.88 -5.38
C VAL A 57 10.74 -19.74 -5.33
N ARG A 58 9.73 -19.30 -4.59
CA ARG A 58 8.41 -19.94 -4.53
C ARG A 58 7.36 -19.20 -5.32
N ALA A 59 7.58 -17.88 -5.52
CA ALA A 59 6.70 -16.97 -6.25
C ALA A 59 7.52 -15.84 -6.88
N ALA A 60 6.88 -14.95 -7.65
CA ALA A 60 7.53 -13.75 -8.15
C ALA A 60 8.05 -12.89 -6.98
N PHE A 61 9.20 -12.22 -7.19
CA PHE A 61 9.81 -11.36 -6.16
C PHE A 61 8.84 -10.30 -5.63
N LYS A 62 7.97 -9.74 -6.49
CA LYS A 62 6.96 -8.76 -6.07
C LYS A 62 5.99 -9.34 -5.05
N THR A 63 5.52 -10.59 -5.23
CA THR A 63 4.64 -11.29 -4.27
C THR A 63 5.33 -11.46 -2.92
N PHE A 64 6.60 -11.87 -2.93
CA PHE A 64 7.42 -11.98 -1.72
C PHE A 64 7.59 -10.61 -1.03
N LEU A 65 7.93 -9.55 -1.78
CA LEU A 65 8.10 -8.20 -1.26
C LEU A 65 6.82 -7.66 -0.61
N TYR A 66 5.68 -7.77 -1.30
CA TYR A 66 4.41 -7.27 -0.78
C TYR A 66 3.84 -8.12 0.36
N ARG A 67 4.19 -9.41 0.46
CA ARG A 67 3.90 -10.22 1.65
C ARG A 67 4.65 -9.68 2.88
N ILE A 68 5.93 -9.36 2.75
CA ILE A 68 6.69 -8.71 3.83
C ILE A 68 6.05 -7.36 4.18
N ALA A 69 5.73 -6.52 3.18
CA ALA A 69 5.12 -5.22 3.41
C ALA A 69 3.77 -5.32 4.13
N HIS A 70 2.91 -6.25 3.73
CA HIS A 70 1.62 -6.51 4.38
C HIS A 70 1.80 -6.89 5.86
N HIS A 71 2.76 -7.77 6.18
CA HIS A 71 3.06 -8.12 7.56
C HIS A 71 3.63 -6.94 8.35
N CYS A 72 4.54 -6.13 7.78
CA CYS A 72 5.09 -4.95 8.45
C CYS A 72 3.99 -3.93 8.79
N VAL A 73 3.05 -3.70 7.87
CA VAL A 73 1.88 -2.83 8.11
C VAL A 73 1.03 -3.38 9.26
N ALA A 74 0.70 -4.67 9.24
CA ALA A 74 -0.08 -5.30 10.31
C ALA A 74 0.64 -5.26 11.67
N ASP A 75 1.97 -5.45 11.70
CA ASP A 75 2.78 -5.35 12.90
C ASP A 75 2.79 -3.92 13.46
N HIS A 76 2.91 -2.92 12.58
CA HIS A 76 2.87 -1.50 12.94
C HIS A 76 1.56 -1.15 13.65
N TYR A 77 0.41 -1.54 13.10
CA TYR A 77 -0.89 -1.28 13.72
C TYR A 77 -1.04 -2.01 15.06
N ARG A 78 -0.67 -3.28 15.15
CA ARG A 78 -0.71 -4.05 16.41
C ARG A 78 0.13 -3.41 17.51
N LEU A 79 1.31 -2.88 17.18
CA LEU A 79 2.16 -2.17 18.15
C LEU A 79 1.57 -0.84 18.58
N ARG A 80 0.91 -0.12 17.67
CA ARG A 80 0.22 1.14 17.95
C ARG A 80 -0.97 0.91 18.89
N ASP A 81 -1.78 -0.10 18.61
CA ASP A 81 -2.94 -0.43 19.45
C ASP A 81 -2.52 -0.83 20.87
N ARG A 82 -1.49 -1.65 21.03
CA ARG A 82 -0.91 -1.99 22.33
C ARG A 82 -0.38 -0.76 23.08
N LYS A 83 0.26 0.18 22.37
CA LYS A 83 0.72 1.43 22.98
C LYS A 83 -0.45 2.33 23.41
N ARG A 84 -1.56 2.32 22.66
CA ARG A 84 -2.79 3.03 23.02
C ARG A 84 -3.44 2.41 24.26
N GLU A 85 -3.59 1.09 24.28
CA GLU A 85 -4.12 0.38 25.47
C GLU A 85 -3.30 0.69 26.73
N ASN A 86 -1.96 0.65 26.63
CA ASN A 86 -1.08 0.98 27.75
C ASN A 86 -1.05 2.48 28.10
N ARG A 87 -1.54 3.37 27.20
CA ARG A 87 -1.65 4.81 27.44
C ARG A 87 -3.03 5.26 27.90
N MET A 88 -4.05 4.41 27.83
CA MET A 88 -5.39 4.76 28.32
C MET A 88 -5.45 4.99 29.83
N ASP A 89 -4.36 4.73 30.57
CA ASP A 89 -4.18 5.19 31.97
C ASP A 89 -3.66 6.63 32.08
N SER A 90 -3.43 7.37 31.01
CA SER A 90 -3.01 8.78 31.00
C SER A 90 -3.58 9.52 29.79
N VAL A 91 -4.46 10.46 30.14
CA VAL A 91 -5.22 11.46 29.38
C VAL A 91 -4.50 12.06 28.16
N ASP A 92 -5.33 12.25 27.11
CA ASP A 92 -5.27 13.29 26.06
C ASP A 92 -4.13 13.23 25.03
N ASP A 93 -4.49 12.82 23.80
CA ASP A 93 -3.79 13.28 22.60
C ASP A 93 -4.80 13.45 21.45
N HIS A 94 -5.21 14.69 21.25
CA HIS A 94 -5.81 15.13 19.99
C HIS A 94 -4.72 15.12 18.92
N GLU A 95 -4.76 14.17 18.01
CA GLU A 95 -3.94 14.19 16.79
C GLU A 95 -4.47 15.28 15.85
N GLU A 96 -3.83 16.42 15.87
CA GLU A 96 -3.99 17.50 14.91
C GLU A 96 -3.48 17.02 13.54
N ALA A 97 -4.36 16.97 12.55
CA ALA A 97 -4.01 16.69 11.17
C ALA A 97 -3.25 17.91 10.61
N LEU A 98 -1.91 17.87 10.65
CA LEU A 98 -1.07 18.85 9.98
C LEU A 98 -1.25 18.76 8.47
N ALA A 99 -1.94 19.75 7.91
CA ALA A 99 -2.00 20.00 6.47
C ALA A 99 -0.60 20.39 5.99
N VAL A 100 0.01 19.55 5.18
CA VAL A 100 1.25 19.89 4.47
C VAL A 100 0.90 20.85 3.35
N GLN A 101 1.29 22.12 3.49
CA GLN A 101 1.21 23.13 2.46
C GLN A 101 2.07 22.71 1.26
N GLY A 102 1.43 22.43 0.14
CA GLY A 102 2.07 22.21 -1.15
C GLY A 102 2.41 23.54 -1.81
N TYR A 103 3.62 23.65 -2.33
CA TYR A 103 4.12 24.76 -3.12
C TYR A 103 3.27 25.00 -4.37
N GLU A 104 2.94 26.28 -4.63
CA GLU A 104 2.13 26.78 -5.74
C GLU A 104 2.77 26.54 -7.11
N GLN A 105 1.99 26.07 -8.07
CA GLN A 105 2.14 26.35 -9.50
C GLN A 105 0.82 26.08 -10.29
N PRO A 106 0.64 26.65 -11.55
CA PRO A 106 -0.63 27.14 -12.07
C PRO A 106 -1.68 26.06 -12.42
N GLU A 107 -2.86 26.47 -12.78
CA GLU A 107 -4.17 25.83 -12.93
C GLU A 107 -4.23 24.30 -13.23
N ALA A 108 -3.34 23.75 -14.05
CA ALA A 108 -3.28 22.30 -14.32
C ALA A 108 -2.74 21.47 -13.14
N ARG A 109 -1.92 22.06 -12.26
CA ARG A 109 -1.40 21.38 -11.05
C ARG A 109 -2.37 21.45 -9.88
N VAL A 110 -3.20 22.46 -9.81
CA VAL A 110 -4.30 22.53 -8.83
C VAL A 110 -5.27 21.37 -9.09
N SER A 111 -5.59 21.10 -10.34
CA SER A 111 -6.41 19.96 -10.74
C SER A 111 -5.81 18.60 -10.33
N GLN A 112 -4.49 18.43 -10.46
CA GLN A 112 -3.82 17.17 -10.07
C GLN A 112 -3.77 16.99 -8.55
N ALA A 113 -3.48 18.06 -7.80
CA ALA A 113 -3.49 18.00 -6.33
C ALA A 113 -4.89 17.71 -5.77
N GLN A 114 -5.91 18.33 -6.33
CA GLN A 114 -7.32 18.08 -5.96
C GLN A 114 -7.72 16.63 -6.27
N LEU A 115 -7.28 16.09 -7.41
CA LEU A 115 -7.52 14.69 -7.77
C LEU A 115 -6.82 13.72 -6.78
N ASP A 116 -5.58 14.01 -6.43
CA ASP A 116 -4.81 13.21 -5.47
C ASP A 116 -5.46 13.23 -4.07
N ASP A 117 -6.00 14.37 -3.65
CA ASP A 117 -6.72 14.52 -2.39
C ASP A 117 -8.05 13.78 -2.40
N ALA A 118 -8.84 13.89 -3.47
CA ALA A 118 -10.09 13.15 -3.62
C ALA A 118 -9.86 11.63 -3.63
N VAL A 119 -8.85 11.15 -4.34
CA VAL A 119 -8.48 9.73 -4.35
C VAL A 119 -8.05 9.27 -2.95
N ARG A 120 -7.28 10.07 -2.22
CA ARG A 120 -6.85 9.75 -0.87
C ARG A 120 -8.02 9.66 0.10
N LEU A 121 -8.96 10.61 0.03
CA LEU A 121 -10.16 10.61 0.83
C LEU A 121 -11.01 9.36 0.52
N ALA A 122 -11.29 9.10 -0.74
CA ALA A 122 -12.05 7.94 -1.16
C ALA A 122 -11.41 6.60 -0.72
N LEU A 123 -10.07 6.51 -0.73
CA LEU A 123 -9.34 5.35 -0.22
C LEU A 123 -9.46 5.22 1.31
N SER A 124 -9.46 6.33 2.05
CA SER A 124 -9.60 6.30 3.52
C SER A 124 -10.95 5.81 3.99
N GLU A 125 -12.00 6.00 3.18
CA GLU A 125 -13.37 5.53 3.45
C GLU A 125 -13.58 4.03 3.15
N LEU A 126 -12.62 3.38 2.48
CA LEU A 126 -12.71 1.95 2.25
C LEU A 126 -12.42 1.16 3.53
N PRO A 127 -13.15 0.05 3.79
CA PRO A 127 -12.73 -0.94 4.77
C PRO A 127 -11.29 -1.40 4.48
N GLU A 128 -10.53 -1.64 5.53
CA GLU A 128 -9.10 -1.95 5.44
C GLU A 128 -8.78 -3.06 4.43
N GLU A 129 -9.53 -4.15 4.47
CA GLU A 129 -9.28 -5.27 3.56
C GLU A 129 -9.60 -4.95 2.09
N GLN A 130 -10.59 -4.08 1.83
CA GLN A 130 -10.91 -3.63 0.48
C GLN A 130 -9.84 -2.68 -0.04
N ARG A 131 -9.40 -1.73 0.80
CA ARG A 131 -8.30 -0.81 0.50
C ARG A 131 -7.01 -1.56 0.23
N ASN A 132 -6.65 -2.51 1.10
CA ASN A 132 -5.43 -3.30 0.92
C ASN A 132 -5.44 -4.12 -0.37
N ALA A 133 -6.53 -4.82 -0.68
CA ALA A 133 -6.66 -5.58 -1.93
C ALA A 133 -6.52 -4.66 -3.15
N PHE A 134 -7.15 -3.48 -3.13
CA PHE A 134 -7.05 -2.49 -4.19
C PHE A 134 -5.62 -1.97 -4.37
N LEU A 135 -4.94 -1.62 -3.29
CA LEU A 135 -3.58 -1.09 -3.34
C LEU A 135 -2.55 -2.15 -3.78
N LEU A 136 -2.72 -3.40 -3.38
CA LEU A 136 -1.89 -4.51 -3.87
C LEU A 136 -2.08 -4.72 -5.37
N PHE A 137 -3.30 -4.54 -5.88
CA PHE A 137 -3.61 -4.64 -7.30
C PHE A 137 -3.02 -3.47 -8.09
N GLU A 138 -3.27 -2.22 -7.68
CA GLU A 138 -2.89 -1.01 -8.41
C GLU A 138 -1.40 -0.67 -8.25
N GLU A 139 -0.91 -0.55 -7.02
CA GLU A 139 0.48 -0.16 -6.75
C GLU A 139 1.43 -1.36 -6.84
N GLY A 140 0.99 -2.53 -6.35
CA GLY A 140 1.78 -3.76 -6.40
C GLY A 140 1.80 -4.41 -7.78
N GLY A 141 0.83 -4.13 -8.62
CA GLY A 141 0.65 -4.82 -9.91
C GLY A 141 0.44 -6.32 -9.73
N LEU A 142 -0.14 -6.75 -8.59
CA LEU A 142 -0.37 -8.16 -8.28
C LEU A 142 -1.68 -8.65 -8.90
N GLY A 143 -1.68 -9.89 -9.40
CA GLY A 143 -2.89 -10.58 -9.82
C GLY A 143 -3.68 -11.16 -8.63
N LEU A 144 -4.91 -11.63 -8.90
CA LEU A 144 -5.80 -12.15 -7.83
C LEU A 144 -5.15 -13.26 -7.00
N LYS A 145 -4.45 -14.20 -7.65
CA LYS A 145 -3.77 -15.31 -6.98
C LYS A 145 -2.60 -14.83 -6.11
N GLU A 146 -1.84 -13.87 -6.61
CA GLU A 146 -0.72 -13.27 -5.87
C GLU A 146 -1.22 -12.49 -4.64
N ILE A 147 -2.33 -11.73 -4.77
CA ILE A 147 -2.97 -11.04 -3.64
C ILE A 147 -3.52 -12.03 -2.62
N ALA A 148 -4.12 -13.13 -3.08
CA ALA A 148 -4.59 -14.22 -2.21
C ALA A 148 -3.43 -14.81 -1.40
N GLU A 149 -2.27 -15.04 -2.03
CA GLU A 149 -1.05 -15.52 -1.35
C GLU A 149 -0.50 -14.50 -0.34
N VAL A 150 -0.51 -13.20 -0.69
CA VAL A 150 -0.05 -12.12 0.19
C VAL A 150 -0.94 -11.97 1.42
N THR A 151 -2.26 -12.03 1.24
CA THR A 151 -3.24 -11.72 2.29
C THR A 151 -3.75 -12.94 3.04
N GLY A 152 -3.43 -14.16 2.55
CA GLY A 152 -3.87 -15.41 3.18
C GLY A 152 -5.36 -15.71 3.03
N VAL A 153 -6.07 -15.11 2.05
CA VAL A 153 -7.48 -15.34 1.81
C VAL A 153 -7.72 -15.96 0.42
N PRO A 154 -8.85 -16.67 0.19
CA PRO A 154 -9.17 -17.24 -1.12
C PRO A 154 -9.24 -16.17 -2.23
N ALA A 155 -8.85 -16.52 -3.46
CA ALA A 155 -8.87 -15.62 -4.62
C ALA A 155 -10.28 -15.06 -4.90
N GLU A 156 -11.36 -15.81 -4.66
CA GLU A 156 -12.73 -15.32 -4.77
C GLU A 156 -13.06 -14.23 -3.75
N THR A 157 -12.48 -14.31 -2.54
CA THR A 157 -12.58 -13.24 -1.54
C THR A 157 -11.85 -12.00 -2.01
N VAL A 158 -10.65 -12.13 -2.58
CA VAL A 158 -9.89 -11.01 -3.17
C VAL A 158 -10.70 -10.35 -4.29
N LYS A 159 -11.26 -11.14 -5.21
CA LYS A 159 -12.11 -10.67 -6.30
C LYS A 159 -13.31 -9.87 -5.80
N SER A 160 -13.97 -10.37 -4.76
CA SER A 160 -15.10 -9.66 -4.14
C SER A 160 -14.66 -8.36 -3.48
N ARG A 161 -13.56 -8.35 -2.72
CA ARG A 161 -12.99 -7.14 -2.10
C ARG A 161 -12.64 -6.09 -3.15
N LEU A 162 -11.99 -6.47 -4.25
CA LEU A 162 -11.66 -5.56 -5.36
C LEU A 162 -12.91 -5.00 -6.02
N ARG A 163 -13.91 -5.84 -6.29
CA ARG A 163 -15.18 -5.39 -6.90
C ARG A 163 -15.87 -4.33 -6.03
N PHE A 164 -15.94 -4.56 -4.71
CA PHE A 164 -16.54 -3.60 -3.78
C PHE A 164 -15.70 -2.33 -3.65
N ALA A 165 -14.37 -2.44 -3.56
CA ALA A 165 -13.48 -1.29 -3.54
C ALA A 165 -13.67 -0.41 -4.77
N LEU A 166 -13.61 -1.01 -5.97
CA LEU A 166 -13.81 -0.30 -7.24
C LEU A 166 -15.18 0.37 -7.35
N ALA A 167 -16.25 -0.29 -6.88
CA ALA A 167 -17.59 0.29 -6.90
C ALA A 167 -17.69 1.52 -6.00
N LYS A 168 -17.12 1.45 -4.78
CA LYS A 168 -17.11 2.58 -3.85
C LYS A 168 -16.24 3.74 -4.35
N LEU A 169 -15.03 3.45 -4.85
CA LEU A 169 -14.14 4.49 -5.40
C LEU A 169 -14.76 5.20 -6.59
N ARG A 170 -15.40 4.45 -7.52
CA ARG A 170 -16.10 5.06 -8.65
C ARG A 170 -17.20 6.01 -8.19
N ARG A 171 -17.97 5.61 -7.20
CA ARG A 171 -19.05 6.44 -6.65
C ARG A 171 -18.49 7.70 -6.00
N ALA A 172 -17.54 7.58 -5.09
CA ALA A 172 -16.94 8.72 -4.40
C ALA A 172 -16.30 9.72 -5.38
N LEU A 173 -15.51 9.23 -6.35
CA LEU A 173 -14.87 10.10 -7.33
C LEU A 173 -15.84 10.69 -8.37
N ALA A 174 -16.96 10.04 -8.66
CA ALA A 174 -18.00 10.60 -9.53
C ALA A 174 -18.75 11.74 -8.83
N ASP A 175 -19.02 11.59 -7.54
CA ASP A 175 -19.70 12.60 -6.73
C ASP A 175 -18.81 13.84 -6.52
N ASP A 176 -17.49 13.66 -6.24
CA ASP A 176 -16.57 14.76 -5.96
C ASP A 176 -16.08 15.52 -7.21
N LEU A 177 -15.88 14.83 -8.32
CA LEU A 177 -15.22 15.40 -9.50
C LEU A 177 -16.13 15.52 -10.72
N GLY A 178 -17.38 15.08 -10.67
CA GLY A 178 -18.27 15.03 -11.82
C GLY A 178 -17.72 14.17 -12.98
N MET A 179 -16.69 13.36 -12.74
CA MET A 179 -15.97 12.58 -13.75
C MET A 179 -16.43 11.13 -13.77
N ARG A 180 -16.71 10.62 -14.96
CA ARG A 180 -16.81 9.16 -15.18
C ARG A 180 -15.41 8.54 -15.10
N VAL A 181 -15.03 8.04 -13.93
CA VAL A 181 -13.76 7.33 -13.76
C VAL A 181 -13.85 5.95 -14.41
N THR A 182 -13.17 5.79 -15.55
CA THR A 182 -13.02 4.49 -16.21
C THR A 182 -11.83 3.76 -15.62
N LEU A 183 -12.05 3.04 -14.52
CA LEU A 183 -11.06 2.08 -14.02
C LEU A 183 -11.16 0.82 -14.89
N GLN A 184 -10.10 0.48 -15.62
CA GLN A 184 -10.09 -0.65 -16.55
C GLN A 184 -10.11 -1.99 -15.78
N PRO A 185 -11.14 -2.83 -15.96
CA PRO A 185 -11.20 -4.16 -15.32
C PRO A 185 -10.30 -5.22 -15.99
N ALA A 186 -9.57 -4.87 -17.04
CA ALA A 186 -8.86 -5.81 -17.90
C ALA A 186 -7.79 -6.69 -17.22
N ARG A 187 -7.37 -6.40 -15.98
CA ARG A 187 -6.41 -7.21 -15.22
C ARG A 187 -7.06 -8.23 -14.26
N MET A 188 -8.38 -8.28 -14.20
CA MET A 188 -9.09 -9.15 -13.24
C MET A 188 -9.38 -10.57 -13.75
N GLU A 189 -9.03 -10.88 -15.00
CA GLU A 189 -9.40 -12.16 -15.65
C GLU A 189 -8.26 -13.19 -15.74
N THR A 190 -7.09 -12.90 -15.18
CA THR A 190 -5.95 -13.84 -15.14
C THR A 190 -5.59 -14.12 -13.69
#